data_0befee27bdd797d3306265cb7c9d90de
#
_entry.id   0befee27bdd797d3306265cb7c9d90de
#
_cell.length_a   1.000
_cell.length_b   1.000
_cell.length_c   1.000
_cell.angle_alpha   90.00
_cell.angle_beta   90.00
_cell.angle_gamma   90.00
#
_symmetry.space_group_name_H-M   'P 1'
#
loop_
_entity.id
_entity.type
_entity.pdbx_description
1 polymer ?
#
loop_
_entity_poly.entity_id
_entity_poly.type
_entity_poly.pdbx_seq_one_letter_code
_entity_poly.pdbx_strand_id
1 'polypeptide(L)'
;MTAKGVKNTGIRERNIESILRLLYTKKLSATHIAKELKLSKTAGFKIISEMESMNLVENLADNGDENEKYKRTLYTIKKEAGILGVIEFGSTYIKIVFSYLNGQIFDETTIEEREFLTLDDLNEVSKIILNKKAQFETDVTKLIAVVLSTPGQINKFKEEIENSVKFKAVKDINIKAYFEENLQTHIMLKNDINLAIIGEQYYGNVERIADNGILIYIDSGMGGAILNENKIIDGDFGYAAEFGLVSTYDQFGNNLVYDLICSINSIKKQIAYQKMVGKNTQISEPFRYRHVVKAFYEKDEVVLNVVQYTAHKIGELISNLTYIFNYQRFFIGGRIKALGQQYLDWVYEGVDKNIKDINIKYTTLGDENIIYGAIHTGLTYAFQAVAKK
;
A
#
# COMPACT_ATOMS: atom_id res chain seq x y z
N MET A 1 -10.79 34.72 12.65
CA MET A 1 -10.31 33.55 13.38
C MET A 1 -8.98 33.89 14.05
N THR A 2 -8.96 34.06 15.36
CA THR A 2 -7.74 34.37 16.13
C THR A 2 -6.85 33.14 16.18
N ALA A 3 -5.64 33.23 15.66
CA ALA A 3 -4.62 32.19 15.76
C ALA A 3 -4.31 31.93 17.25
N LYS A 4 -4.74 30.79 17.79
CA LYS A 4 -4.28 30.32 19.09
C LYS A 4 -2.78 30.03 19.01
N GLY A 5 -1.97 30.70 19.84
CA GLY A 5 -0.54 30.41 19.97
C GLY A 5 -0.31 28.93 20.26
N VAL A 6 0.63 28.30 19.53
CA VAL A 6 1.03 26.89 19.73
C VAL A 6 1.71 26.80 21.10
N LYS A 7 1.17 25.98 22.01
CA LYS A 7 1.78 25.73 23.31
C LYS A 7 3.18 25.09 23.10
N ASN A 8 4.15 25.40 23.95
CA ASN A 8 5.52 24.84 23.89
C ASN A 8 5.56 23.29 23.77
N THR A 9 4.59 22.57 24.36
CA THR A 9 4.43 21.12 24.23
C THR A 9 4.17 20.70 22.77
N GLY A 10 3.33 21.38 22.02
CA GLY A 10 3.05 21.03 20.63
C GLY A 10 4.25 21.28 19.68
N ILE A 11 5.15 22.21 20.02
CA ILE A 11 6.42 22.41 19.28
C ILE A 11 7.37 21.25 19.55
N ARG A 12 7.48 20.81 20.81
CA ARG A 12 8.30 19.66 21.21
C ARG A 12 7.85 18.38 20.50
N GLU A 13 6.58 18.05 20.56
CA GLU A 13 5.99 16.88 19.90
C GLU A 13 6.27 16.85 18.39
N ARG A 14 6.08 17.98 17.71
CA ARG A 14 6.39 18.12 16.28
C ARG A 14 7.87 17.91 15.98
N ASN A 15 8.76 18.40 16.82
CA ASN A 15 10.18 18.21 16.64
C ASN A 15 10.57 16.72 16.80
N ILE A 16 10.05 16.03 17.83
CA ILE A 16 10.27 14.58 18.02
C ILE A 16 9.77 13.80 16.80
N GLU A 17 8.52 14.04 16.35
CA GLU A 17 7.96 13.41 15.16
C GLU A 17 8.86 13.66 13.93
N SER A 18 9.29 14.89 13.71
CA SER A 18 10.14 15.25 12.57
C SER A 18 11.51 14.57 12.63
N ILE A 19 12.09 14.42 13.82
CA ILE A 19 13.36 13.69 14.02
C ILE A 19 13.15 12.20 13.70
N LEU A 20 12.07 11.56 14.19
CA LEU A 20 11.78 10.17 13.90
C LEU A 20 11.61 9.95 12.38
N ARG A 21 10.91 10.83 11.68
CA ARG A 21 10.79 10.78 10.22
C ARG A 21 12.14 10.89 9.50
N LEU A 22 13.04 11.77 9.97
CA LEU A 22 14.39 11.86 9.42
C LEU A 22 15.22 10.61 9.70
N LEU A 23 15.20 10.11 10.94
CA LEU A 23 15.96 8.94 11.35
C LEU A 23 15.44 7.63 10.75
N TYR A 24 14.18 7.61 10.33
CA TYR A 24 13.62 6.49 9.58
C TYR A 24 14.30 6.31 8.21
N THR A 25 14.64 7.40 7.56
CA THR A 25 15.24 7.34 6.21
C THR A 25 16.76 7.27 6.21
N LYS A 26 17.42 7.75 7.28
CA LYS A 26 18.88 7.85 7.35
C LYS A 26 19.39 7.97 8.79
N LYS A 27 20.59 7.44 9.04
CA LYS A 27 21.31 7.64 10.31
C LYS A 27 21.95 9.03 10.31
N LEU A 28 21.73 9.83 11.33
CA LEU A 28 22.20 11.22 11.40
C LEU A 28 22.80 11.57 12.75
N SER A 29 23.78 12.47 12.76
CA SER A 29 24.26 13.07 14.01
C SER A 29 23.32 14.16 14.50
N ALA A 30 23.33 14.44 15.81
CA ALA A 30 22.50 15.51 16.41
C ALA A 30 22.71 16.88 15.73
N THR A 31 23.92 17.16 15.26
CA THR A 31 24.24 18.39 14.52
C THR A 31 23.58 18.43 13.14
N HIS A 32 23.55 17.31 12.43
CA HIS A 32 22.87 17.22 11.14
C HIS A 32 21.34 17.32 11.30
N ILE A 33 20.78 16.63 12.30
CA ILE A 33 19.36 16.73 12.65
C ILE A 33 18.96 18.19 12.93
N ALA A 34 19.74 18.88 13.78
CA ALA A 34 19.49 20.29 14.09
C ALA A 34 19.52 21.17 12.81
N LYS A 35 20.48 20.92 11.91
CA LYS A 35 20.60 21.67 10.65
C LYS A 35 19.39 21.41 9.72
N GLU A 36 18.99 20.16 9.52
CA GLU A 36 17.86 19.77 8.66
C GLU A 36 16.54 20.40 9.15
N LEU A 37 16.33 20.41 10.48
CA LEU A 37 15.12 20.94 11.10
C LEU A 37 15.21 22.43 11.45
N LYS A 38 16.29 23.12 11.04
CA LYS A 38 16.53 24.56 11.34
C LYS A 38 16.46 24.88 12.83
N LEU A 39 16.94 23.96 13.67
CA LEU A 39 17.05 24.14 15.11
C LEU A 39 18.43 24.66 15.49
N SER A 40 18.56 25.30 16.67
CA SER A 40 19.88 25.55 17.24
C SER A 40 20.55 24.24 17.61
N LYS A 41 21.89 24.16 17.58
CA LYS A 41 22.64 22.97 17.99
C LYS A 41 22.24 22.50 19.40
N THR A 42 22.14 23.44 20.35
CA THR A 42 21.74 23.16 21.74
C THR A 42 20.34 22.56 21.83
N ALA A 43 19.39 23.09 21.06
CA ALA A 43 18.03 22.53 21.00
C ALA A 43 18.03 21.11 20.41
N GLY A 44 18.77 20.86 19.32
CA GLY A 44 18.91 19.53 18.73
C GLY A 44 19.47 18.51 19.70
N PHE A 45 20.57 18.83 20.40
CA PHE A 45 21.15 17.94 21.43
C PHE A 45 20.17 17.66 22.56
N LYS A 46 19.47 18.69 23.06
CA LYS A 46 18.49 18.54 24.14
C LYS A 46 17.36 17.58 23.76
N ILE A 47 16.80 17.74 22.55
CA ILE A 47 15.69 16.89 22.09
C ILE A 47 16.18 15.44 21.88
N ILE A 48 17.35 15.24 21.29
CA ILE A 48 17.92 13.89 21.10
C ILE A 48 18.16 13.22 22.46
N SER A 49 18.76 13.90 23.45
CA SER A 49 18.94 13.36 24.79
C SER A 49 17.62 12.99 25.48
N GLU A 50 16.59 13.80 25.26
CA GLU A 50 15.25 13.49 25.72
C GLU A 50 14.69 12.23 25.03
N MET A 51 14.84 12.10 23.69
CA MET A 51 14.40 10.92 22.94
C MET A 51 15.16 9.64 23.35
N GLU A 52 16.45 9.75 23.72
CA GLU A 52 17.19 8.63 24.31
C GLU A 52 16.59 8.22 25.68
N SER A 53 16.26 9.17 26.54
CA SER A 53 15.62 8.88 27.83
C SER A 53 14.20 8.28 27.67
N MET A 54 13.51 8.58 26.58
CA MET A 54 12.22 7.99 26.20
C MET A 54 12.38 6.62 25.51
N ASN A 55 13.57 6.09 25.32
CA ASN A 55 13.86 4.88 24.55
C ASN A 55 13.38 4.93 23.08
N LEU A 56 13.34 6.09 22.46
CA LEU A 56 12.92 6.25 21.06
C LEU A 56 14.08 6.14 20.08
N VAL A 57 15.26 6.57 20.49
CA VAL A 57 16.48 6.55 19.67
C VAL A 57 17.65 5.96 20.43
N GLU A 58 18.60 5.44 19.70
CA GLU A 58 19.89 4.97 20.22
C GLU A 58 21.04 5.57 19.44
N ASN A 59 22.19 5.74 20.12
CA ASN A 59 23.39 6.12 19.43
C ASN A 59 24.11 4.87 18.90
N LEU A 60 24.56 4.99 17.66
CA LEU A 60 25.44 4.00 17.05
C LEU A 60 26.87 4.52 17.25
N ALA A 61 27.70 3.77 17.98
CA ALA A 61 29.14 4.05 18.02
C ALA A 61 29.63 3.88 16.55
N ASP A 62 30.01 4.99 15.95
CA ASP A 62 30.55 4.93 14.60
C ASP A 62 31.91 4.24 14.65
N ASN A 63 31.99 3.02 14.14
CA ASN A 63 33.25 2.35 13.84
C ASN A 63 33.85 2.95 12.55
N GLY A 64 33.78 4.27 12.43
CA GLY A 64 34.23 5.04 11.28
C GLY A 64 35.69 4.79 10.97
N ASP A 65 35.98 4.95 9.68
CA ASP A 65 37.32 4.88 9.11
C ASP A 65 38.37 5.47 10.05
N GLU A 66 39.45 4.73 10.35
CA GLU A 66 40.49 5.11 11.28
C GLU A 66 41.16 6.47 10.97
N ASN A 67 40.81 7.08 9.83
CA ASN A 67 41.32 8.35 9.34
C ASN A 67 40.47 9.59 9.68
N GLU A 68 39.25 9.44 10.25
CA GLU A 68 38.46 10.62 10.69
C GLU A 68 38.86 11.07 12.10
N LYS A 69 39.41 12.27 12.19
CA LYS A 69 39.90 12.95 13.42
C LYS A 69 38.84 13.20 14.49
N TYR A 70 37.52 12.97 14.19
CA TYR A 70 36.40 13.14 15.12
C TYR A 70 35.37 12.05 14.88
N LYS A 71 35.22 11.11 15.81
CA LYS A 71 34.08 10.14 15.81
C LYS A 71 32.78 10.91 15.96
N ARG A 72 31.91 10.82 14.95
CA ARG A 72 30.55 11.40 14.98
C ARG A 72 29.60 10.38 15.55
N THR A 73 28.91 10.71 16.64
CA THR A 73 27.83 9.88 17.15
C THR A 73 26.64 9.99 16.17
N LEU A 74 26.26 8.89 15.55
CA LEU A 74 25.05 8.77 14.70
C LEU A 74 23.91 8.20 15.52
N TYR A 75 22.70 8.65 15.24
CA TYR A 75 21.47 8.19 15.88
C TYR A 75 20.60 7.43 14.89
N THR A 76 19.86 6.45 15.40
CA THR A 76 18.83 5.69 14.69
C THR A 76 17.64 5.47 15.62
N ILE A 77 16.50 5.09 15.04
CA ILE A 77 15.31 4.69 15.82
C ILE A 77 15.64 3.37 16.53
N LYS A 78 15.41 3.32 17.84
CA LYS A 78 15.61 2.12 18.64
C LYS A 78 14.56 1.07 18.30
N LYS A 79 14.94 -0.21 18.18
CA LYS A 79 13.99 -1.29 17.87
C LYS A 79 12.88 -1.38 18.91
N GLU A 80 13.21 -1.24 20.17
CA GLU A 80 12.29 -1.32 21.30
C GLU A 80 11.40 -0.09 21.47
N ALA A 81 11.53 0.94 20.62
CA ALA A 81 10.69 2.14 20.67
C ALA A 81 9.19 1.84 20.51
N GLY A 82 8.85 0.72 19.86
CA GLY A 82 7.50 0.23 19.71
C GLY A 82 7.34 -0.77 18.57
N ILE A 83 6.14 -1.33 18.47
CA ILE A 83 5.77 -2.34 17.48
C ILE A 83 4.55 -1.85 16.70
N LEU A 84 4.51 -2.18 15.42
CA LEU A 84 3.34 -2.08 14.56
C LEU A 84 2.89 -3.46 14.14
N GLY A 85 1.55 -3.67 14.09
CA GLY A 85 0.93 -4.79 13.44
C GLY A 85 0.34 -4.40 12.09
N VAL A 86 0.31 -5.32 11.16
CA VAL A 86 -0.43 -5.23 9.90
C VAL A 86 -1.26 -6.49 9.76
N ILE A 87 -2.53 -6.36 9.40
CA ILE A 87 -3.39 -7.46 8.97
C ILE A 87 -3.80 -7.16 7.54
N GLU A 88 -3.32 -7.96 6.60
CA GLU A 88 -3.75 -7.90 5.22
C GLU A 88 -4.79 -8.98 4.95
N PHE A 89 -6.00 -8.55 4.60
CA PHE A 89 -7.04 -9.42 4.11
C PHE A 89 -6.92 -9.55 2.58
N GLY A 90 -5.97 -10.36 2.12
CA GLY A 90 -5.75 -10.64 0.70
C GLY A 90 -6.91 -11.38 0.03
N SER A 91 -6.86 -11.63 -1.27
CA SER A 91 -7.96 -12.25 -2.03
C SER A 91 -8.30 -13.66 -1.53
N THR A 92 -7.28 -14.49 -1.20
CA THR A 92 -7.44 -15.88 -0.77
C THR A 92 -6.69 -16.22 0.51
N TYR A 93 -6.14 -15.24 1.20
CA TYR A 93 -5.32 -15.41 2.41
C TYR A 93 -5.59 -14.29 3.41
N ILE A 94 -5.07 -14.47 4.63
CA ILE A 94 -4.91 -13.40 5.63
C ILE A 94 -3.43 -13.42 6.02
N LYS A 95 -2.75 -12.28 5.89
CA LYS A 95 -1.35 -12.14 6.29
C LYS A 95 -1.26 -11.20 7.48
N ILE A 96 -0.56 -11.64 8.53
CA ILE A 96 -0.31 -10.87 9.75
C ILE A 96 1.19 -10.60 9.80
N VAL A 97 1.57 -9.34 9.94
CA VAL A 97 2.98 -8.91 9.95
C VAL A 97 3.23 -8.01 11.15
N PHE A 98 4.39 -8.18 11.80
CA PHE A 98 4.86 -7.27 12.83
C PHE A 98 6.17 -6.61 12.42
N SER A 99 6.24 -5.30 12.63
CA SER A 99 7.46 -4.51 12.41
C SER A 99 7.81 -3.65 13.61
N TYR A 100 9.10 -3.36 13.75
CA TYR A 100 9.58 -2.32 14.65
C TYR A 100 9.32 -0.91 14.07
N LEU A 101 9.48 0.14 14.90
CA LEU A 101 9.31 1.52 14.42
C LEU A 101 10.42 1.99 13.47
N ASN A 102 11.49 1.23 13.31
CA ASN A 102 12.47 1.46 12.26
C ASN A 102 12.09 0.83 10.91
N GLY A 103 10.89 0.23 10.82
CA GLY A 103 10.35 -0.40 9.62
C GLY A 103 10.82 -1.84 9.38
N GLN A 104 11.69 -2.39 10.23
CA GLN A 104 12.15 -3.77 10.09
C GLN A 104 11.03 -4.75 10.45
N ILE A 105 10.62 -5.59 9.51
CA ILE A 105 9.74 -6.73 9.76
C ILE A 105 10.51 -7.79 10.54
N PHE A 106 9.91 -8.34 11.60
CA PHE A 106 10.54 -9.35 12.44
C PHE A 106 9.69 -10.60 12.68
N ASP A 107 8.40 -10.55 12.35
CA ASP A 107 7.51 -11.71 12.45
C ASP A 107 6.40 -11.62 11.39
N GLU A 108 6.05 -12.76 10.82
CA GLU A 108 4.92 -12.88 9.89
C GLU A 108 4.22 -14.23 10.03
N THR A 109 2.93 -14.22 9.76
CA THR A 109 2.08 -15.41 9.75
C THR A 109 1.07 -15.29 8.61
N THR A 110 0.91 -16.34 7.81
CA THR A 110 -0.09 -16.39 6.73
C THR A 110 -1.09 -17.50 7.00
N ILE A 111 -2.38 -17.19 6.85
CA ILE A 111 -3.49 -18.14 6.89
C ILE A 111 -4.01 -18.26 5.45
N GLU A 112 -3.80 -19.41 4.85
CA GLU A 112 -4.19 -19.71 3.46
C GLU A 112 -5.67 -20.08 3.32
N GLU A 113 -6.14 -20.09 2.07
CA GLU A 113 -7.48 -20.56 1.70
C GLU A 113 -8.63 -19.81 2.39
N ARG A 114 -8.50 -18.47 2.51
CA ARG A 114 -9.50 -17.59 3.10
C ARG A 114 -10.09 -16.65 2.04
N GLU A 115 -10.91 -17.21 1.14
CA GLU A 115 -11.61 -16.41 0.10
C GLU A 115 -12.70 -15.54 0.72
N PHE A 116 -13.47 -16.07 1.67
CA PHE A 116 -14.49 -15.35 2.43
C PHE A 116 -14.18 -15.43 3.91
N LEU A 117 -14.45 -14.34 4.62
CA LEU A 117 -14.21 -14.26 6.07
C LEU A 117 -15.44 -14.62 6.86
N THR A 118 -15.24 -15.41 7.91
CA THR A 118 -16.23 -15.74 8.92
C THR A 118 -15.87 -15.09 10.25
N LEU A 119 -16.77 -15.14 11.22
CA LEU A 119 -16.47 -14.69 12.60
C LEU A 119 -15.34 -15.52 13.22
N ASP A 120 -15.27 -16.81 12.91
CA ASP A 120 -14.20 -17.69 13.40
C ASP A 120 -12.83 -17.27 12.87
N ASP A 121 -12.74 -16.82 11.62
CA ASP A 121 -11.50 -16.27 11.06
C ASP A 121 -11.08 -14.99 11.78
N LEU A 122 -12.01 -14.10 12.11
CA LEU A 122 -11.71 -12.89 12.88
C LEU A 122 -11.24 -13.22 14.31
N ASN A 123 -11.86 -14.22 14.95
CA ASN A 123 -11.45 -14.74 16.25
C ASN A 123 -10.04 -15.39 16.19
N GLU A 124 -9.75 -16.18 15.14
CA GLU A 124 -8.44 -16.78 14.91
C GLU A 124 -7.35 -15.71 14.77
N VAL A 125 -7.57 -14.71 13.93
CA VAL A 125 -6.65 -13.57 13.74
C VAL A 125 -6.42 -12.83 15.06
N SER A 126 -7.49 -12.52 15.81
CA SER A 126 -7.38 -11.84 17.11
C SER A 126 -6.54 -12.65 18.10
N LYS A 127 -6.76 -13.96 18.17
CA LYS A 127 -6.01 -14.88 19.04
C LYS A 127 -4.52 -14.93 18.68
N ILE A 128 -4.20 -14.99 17.39
CA ILE A 128 -2.79 -14.95 16.91
C ILE A 128 -2.14 -13.65 17.38
N ILE A 129 -2.78 -12.50 17.15
CA ILE A 129 -2.20 -11.21 17.52
C ILE A 129 -2.03 -11.07 19.03
N LEU A 130 -3.01 -11.48 19.83
CA LEU A 130 -2.89 -11.44 21.29
C LEU A 130 -1.76 -12.33 21.82
N ASN A 131 -1.59 -13.52 21.26
CA ASN A 131 -0.48 -14.39 21.62
C ASN A 131 0.88 -13.75 21.27
N LYS A 132 1.00 -13.17 20.08
CA LYS A 132 2.19 -12.46 19.64
C LYS A 132 2.45 -11.21 20.48
N LYS A 133 1.40 -10.42 20.75
CA LYS A 133 1.47 -9.26 21.65
C LYS A 133 2.04 -9.65 23.02
N ALA A 134 1.55 -10.75 23.62
CA ALA A 134 2.07 -11.24 24.90
C ALA A 134 3.55 -11.69 24.84
N GLN A 135 4.03 -12.15 23.68
CA GLN A 135 5.43 -12.53 23.47
C GLN A 135 6.36 -11.32 23.24
N PHE A 136 5.89 -10.29 22.53
CA PHE A 136 6.72 -9.20 22.04
C PHE A 136 6.69 -7.96 22.94
N GLU A 137 5.58 -7.74 23.68
CA GLU A 137 5.49 -6.58 24.56
C GLU A 137 6.35 -6.74 25.82
N THR A 138 7.01 -5.66 26.18
CA THR A 138 7.76 -5.49 27.42
C THR A 138 7.24 -4.27 28.16
N ASP A 139 7.84 -3.90 29.30
CA ASP A 139 7.46 -2.66 30.00
C ASP A 139 7.66 -1.40 29.14
N VAL A 140 8.64 -1.44 28.23
CA VAL A 140 9.00 -0.29 27.36
C VAL A 140 8.49 -0.44 25.93
N THR A 141 8.42 -1.66 25.39
CA THR A 141 8.02 -1.95 24.01
C THR A 141 6.55 -2.33 23.95
N LYS A 142 5.73 -1.55 23.25
CA LYS A 142 4.28 -1.79 23.14
C LYS A 142 3.84 -1.87 21.68
N LEU A 143 2.79 -2.64 21.42
CA LEU A 143 2.05 -2.60 20.16
C LEU A 143 1.26 -1.28 20.10
N ILE A 144 1.70 -0.36 19.24
CA ILE A 144 1.18 1.02 19.20
C ILE A 144 -0.08 1.11 18.36
N ALA A 145 -0.09 0.43 17.21
CA ALA A 145 -1.21 0.38 16.30
C ALA A 145 -1.20 -0.89 15.44
N VAL A 146 -2.36 -1.23 14.89
CA VAL A 146 -2.52 -2.25 13.85
C VAL A 146 -3.18 -1.63 12.64
N VAL A 147 -2.59 -1.82 11.46
CA VAL A 147 -3.17 -1.40 10.19
C VAL A 147 -3.91 -2.58 9.57
N LEU A 148 -5.21 -2.42 9.33
CA LEU A 148 -6.03 -3.38 8.60
C LEU A 148 -6.05 -2.97 7.13
N SER A 149 -5.46 -3.80 6.28
CA SER A 149 -5.54 -3.69 4.83
C SER A 149 -6.71 -4.52 4.32
N THR A 150 -7.66 -3.90 3.65
CA THR A 150 -8.89 -4.57 3.22
C THR A 150 -9.23 -4.29 1.78
N PRO A 151 -9.69 -5.29 1.02
CA PRO A 151 -10.31 -5.06 -0.28
C PRO A 151 -11.71 -4.46 -0.12
N GLY A 152 -12.12 -3.66 -1.06
CA GLY A 152 -13.43 -3.01 -1.11
C GLY A 152 -13.43 -1.58 -0.62
N GLN A 153 -14.59 -0.97 -0.66
CA GLN A 153 -14.77 0.44 -0.34
C GLN A 153 -14.83 0.66 1.17
N ILE A 154 -14.14 1.69 1.64
CA ILE A 154 -14.15 2.09 3.04
C ILE A 154 -14.84 3.45 3.17
N ASN A 155 -15.98 3.46 3.87
CA ASN A 155 -16.64 4.71 4.22
C ASN A 155 -15.82 5.45 5.28
N LYS A 156 -15.21 6.58 4.89
CA LYS A 156 -14.31 7.32 5.78
C LYS A 156 -14.97 8.00 6.96
N PHE A 157 -16.30 8.23 6.91
CA PHE A 157 -17.05 8.85 8.03
C PHE A 157 -17.45 7.82 9.08
N LYS A 158 -17.84 6.61 8.63
CA LYS A 158 -18.22 5.51 9.51
C LYS A 158 -17.01 4.65 9.90
N GLU A 159 -15.93 4.74 9.15
CA GLU A 159 -14.76 3.85 9.24
C GLU A 159 -15.17 2.37 9.15
N GLU A 160 -16.03 2.07 8.16
CA GLU A 160 -16.61 0.75 7.91
C GLU A 160 -16.31 0.30 6.48
N ILE A 161 -16.22 -1.02 6.31
CA ILE A 161 -16.04 -1.65 4.98
C ILE A 161 -17.42 -1.73 4.31
N GLU A 162 -17.54 -1.15 3.14
CA GLU A 162 -18.70 -1.27 2.28
C GLU A 162 -18.34 -2.04 0.99
N ASN A 163 -19.30 -2.75 0.42
CA ASN A 163 -19.17 -3.41 -0.89
C ASN A 163 -17.94 -4.34 -1.06
N SER A 164 -17.57 -5.10 -0.03
CA SER A 164 -16.53 -6.11 -0.12
C SER A 164 -17.10 -7.53 -0.12
N VAL A 165 -16.80 -8.28 -1.17
CA VAL A 165 -17.22 -9.69 -1.29
C VAL A 165 -16.58 -10.54 -0.20
N LYS A 166 -15.33 -10.24 0.16
CA LYS A 166 -14.57 -10.96 1.20
C LYS A 166 -15.24 -10.91 2.58
N PHE A 167 -15.88 -9.79 2.90
CA PHE A 167 -16.53 -9.54 4.21
C PHE A 167 -18.04 -9.84 4.22
N LYS A 168 -18.58 -10.41 3.15
CA LYS A 168 -20.03 -10.63 3.00
C LYS A 168 -20.67 -11.39 4.15
N ALA A 169 -20.01 -12.40 4.71
CA ALA A 169 -20.56 -13.21 5.81
C ALA A 169 -20.47 -12.49 7.19
N VAL A 170 -19.68 -11.43 7.29
CA VAL A 170 -19.49 -10.62 8.50
C VAL A 170 -19.85 -9.14 8.26
N LYS A 171 -20.70 -8.87 7.28
CA LYS A 171 -21.12 -7.52 6.86
C LYS A 171 -21.76 -6.68 7.97
N ASP A 172 -22.37 -7.34 8.97
CA ASP A 172 -23.04 -6.67 10.08
C ASP A 172 -22.06 -6.39 11.25
N ILE A 173 -20.78 -6.72 11.10
CA ILE A 173 -19.73 -6.49 12.08
C ILE A 173 -18.90 -5.29 11.62
N ASN A 174 -18.80 -4.25 12.46
CA ASN A 174 -17.80 -3.21 12.25
C ASN A 174 -16.42 -3.78 12.57
N ILE A 175 -15.67 -4.11 11.51
CA ILE A 175 -14.38 -4.81 11.60
C ILE A 175 -13.35 -4.00 12.39
N LYS A 176 -13.32 -2.67 12.23
CA LYS A 176 -12.44 -1.80 13.00
C LYS A 176 -12.75 -1.89 14.50
N ALA A 177 -14.00 -1.64 14.87
CA ALA A 177 -14.43 -1.69 16.26
C ALA A 177 -14.20 -3.08 16.88
N TYR A 178 -14.48 -4.15 16.13
CA TYR A 178 -14.22 -5.51 16.56
C TYR A 178 -12.75 -5.72 16.97
N PHE A 179 -11.79 -5.31 16.13
CA PHE A 179 -10.37 -5.44 16.47
C PHE A 179 -9.91 -4.45 17.54
N GLU A 180 -10.44 -3.23 17.61
CA GLU A 180 -10.15 -2.27 18.69
C GLU A 180 -10.54 -2.84 20.05
N GLU A 181 -11.74 -3.43 20.15
CA GLU A 181 -12.23 -4.04 21.38
C GLU A 181 -11.41 -5.29 21.77
N ASN A 182 -11.15 -6.20 20.83
CA ASN A 182 -10.44 -7.44 21.13
C ASN A 182 -8.94 -7.25 21.39
N LEU A 183 -8.27 -6.34 20.67
CA LEU A 183 -6.82 -6.17 20.78
C LEU A 183 -6.41 -5.07 21.77
N GLN A 184 -7.37 -4.22 22.23
CA GLN A 184 -7.10 -3.07 23.08
C GLN A 184 -5.92 -2.23 22.52
N THR A 185 -5.99 -1.94 21.22
CA THR A 185 -4.93 -1.25 20.45
C THR A 185 -5.60 -0.40 19.37
N HIS A 186 -4.98 0.73 19.01
CA HIS A 186 -5.49 1.58 17.94
C HIS A 186 -5.49 0.86 16.60
N ILE A 187 -6.61 0.88 15.90
CA ILE A 187 -6.81 0.23 14.61
C ILE A 187 -6.98 1.28 13.50
N MET A 188 -6.23 1.09 12.43
CA MET A 188 -6.30 1.91 11.23
C MET A 188 -6.84 1.08 10.07
N LEU A 189 -8.08 1.31 9.67
CA LEU A 189 -8.69 0.64 8.52
C LEU A 189 -8.30 1.35 7.23
N LYS A 190 -7.72 0.64 6.26
CA LYS A 190 -7.21 1.18 4.99
C LYS A 190 -7.54 0.27 3.82
N ASN A 191 -7.83 0.89 2.67
CA ASN A 191 -7.98 0.16 1.42
C ASN A 191 -6.63 -0.37 0.94
N ASP A 192 -6.60 -1.61 0.46
CA ASP A 192 -5.40 -2.34 0.03
C ASP A 192 -4.66 -1.65 -1.14
N ILE A 193 -5.39 -1.15 -2.15
CA ILE A 193 -4.79 -0.50 -3.32
C ILE A 193 -4.22 0.88 -2.93
N ASN A 194 -4.85 1.60 -2.02
CA ASN A 194 -4.31 2.83 -1.45
C ASN A 194 -2.99 2.57 -0.71
N LEU A 195 -2.89 1.45 0.01
CA LEU A 195 -1.63 1.04 0.64
C LEU A 195 -0.60 0.62 -0.41
N ALA A 196 -1.01 -0.08 -1.47
CA ALA A 196 -0.10 -0.50 -2.53
C ALA A 196 0.63 0.68 -3.19
N ILE A 197 -0.07 1.77 -3.52
CA ILE A 197 0.59 2.95 -4.11
C ILE A 197 1.50 3.67 -3.11
N ILE A 198 1.14 3.69 -1.81
CA ILE A 198 2.00 4.21 -0.75
C ILE A 198 3.28 3.37 -0.64
N GLY A 199 3.15 2.04 -0.64
CA GLY A 199 4.31 1.14 -0.63
C GLY A 199 5.24 1.40 -1.80
N GLU A 200 4.70 1.46 -3.02
CA GLU A 200 5.49 1.72 -4.23
C GLU A 200 6.17 3.11 -4.18
N GLN A 201 5.48 4.14 -3.68
CA GLN A 201 6.01 5.50 -3.55
C GLN A 201 7.23 5.59 -2.63
N TYR A 202 7.21 4.88 -1.51
CA TYR A 202 8.22 5.05 -0.46
C TYR A 202 9.30 3.96 -0.46
N TYR A 203 9.03 2.78 -1.03
CA TYR A 203 9.94 1.62 -1.02
C TYR A 203 10.22 1.03 -2.39
N GLY A 204 9.44 1.40 -3.42
CA GLY A 204 9.68 0.95 -4.79
C GLY A 204 11.02 1.41 -5.33
N ASN A 205 11.60 0.61 -6.23
CA ASN A 205 12.89 0.91 -6.90
C ASN A 205 12.77 1.95 -8.02
N VAL A 206 11.61 2.57 -8.17
CA VAL A 206 11.42 3.64 -9.15
C VAL A 206 12.12 4.89 -8.62
N GLU A 207 12.92 5.56 -9.44
CA GLU A 207 13.45 6.90 -9.13
C GLU A 207 12.35 7.71 -8.47
N ARG A 208 12.66 8.29 -7.31
CA ARG A 208 11.70 8.96 -6.42
C ARG A 208 10.63 9.66 -7.24
N ILE A 209 9.45 9.07 -7.25
CA ILE A 209 8.33 9.51 -8.06
C ILE A 209 8.04 10.95 -7.66
N ALA A 210 7.77 11.81 -8.63
CA ALA A 210 7.18 13.11 -8.32
C ALA A 210 5.94 12.87 -7.46
N ASP A 211 5.60 13.83 -6.65
CA ASP A 211 4.58 13.78 -5.62
C ASP A 211 3.18 13.33 -6.10
N ASN A 212 3.03 13.07 -7.42
CA ASN A 212 1.77 12.71 -8.09
C ASN A 212 1.91 11.41 -8.90
N GLY A 213 0.91 10.55 -8.85
CA GLY A 213 0.87 9.33 -9.62
C GLY A 213 -0.48 8.60 -9.51
N ILE A 214 -0.75 7.73 -10.45
CA ILE A 214 -1.95 6.90 -10.49
C ILE A 214 -1.54 5.44 -10.57
N LEU A 215 -2.11 4.61 -9.71
CA LEU A 215 -2.02 3.15 -9.76
C LEU A 215 -3.30 2.59 -10.33
N ILE A 216 -3.18 1.77 -11.38
CA ILE A 216 -4.25 0.91 -11.90
C ILE A 216 -3.88 -0.51 -11.45
N TYR A 217 -4.73 -1.12 -10.62
CA TYR A 217 -4.50 -2.44 -10.07
C TYR A 217 -5.42 -3.46 -10.72
N ILE A 218 -4.85 -4.42 -11.44
CA ILE A 218 -5.58 -5.41 -12.24
C ILE A 218 -5.30 -6.80 -11.68
N ASP A 219 -6.29 -7.33 -11.02
CA ASP A 219 -6.27 -8.67 -10.42
C ASP A 219 -7.59 -9.39 -10.71
N SER A 220 -8.14 -10.18 -9.78
CA SER A 220 -9.47 -10.81 -9.91
C SER A 220 -10.55 -9.80 -10.28
N GLY A 221 -10.47 -8.60 -9.72
CA GLY A 221 -11.17 -7.39 -10.10
C GLY A 221 -10.19 -6.31 -10.53
N MET A 222 -10.69 -5.11 -10.75
CA MET A 222 -9.93 -3.93 -11.14
C MET A 222 -10.25 -2.76 -10.20
N GLY A 223 -9.21 -2.10 -9.72
CA GLY A 223 -9.34 -0.90 -8.89
C GLY A 223 -8.21 0.07 -9.17
N GLY A 224 -8.06 1.08 -8.32
CA GLY A 224 -6.98 2.03 -8.43
C GLY A 224 -6.74 2.88 -7.20
N ALA A 225 -5.72 3.72 -7.28
CA ALA A 225 -5.40 4.73 -6.29
C ALA A 225 -4.74 5.94 -6.93
N ILE A 226 -4.95 7.11 -6.35
CA ILE A 226 -4.40 8.37 -6.84
C ILE A 226 -3.60 9.03 -5.73
N LEU A 227 -2.33 9.34 -6.01
CA LEU A 227 -1.50 10.21 -5.19
C LEU A 227 -1.47 11.62 -5.78
N ASN A 228 -1.78 12.61 -4.96
CA ASN A 228 -1.60 14.02 -5.24
C ASN A 228 -0.78 14.66 -4.11
N GLU A 229 0.38 15.23 -4.43
CA GLU A 229 1.29 15.80 -3.44
C GLU A 229 1.62 14.84 -2.29
N ASN A 230 1.93 13.59 -2.64
CA ASN A 230 2.18 12.48 -1.69
C ASN A 230 1.01 12.14 -0.75
N LYS A 231 -0.21 12.53 -1.09
CA LYS A 231 -1.41 12.19 -0.33
C LYS A 231 -2.37 11.39 -1.20
N ILE A 232 -3.03 10.42 -0.61
CA ILE A 232 -4.12 9.71 -1.27
C ILE A 232 -5.29 10.65 -1.50
N ILE A 233 -5.86 10.61 -2.70
CA ILE A 233 -7.16 11.22 -2.98
C ILE A 233 -8.22 10.18 -2.59
N ASP A 234 -8.86 10.38 -1.44
CA ASP A 234 -9.94 9.51 -0.96
C ASP A 234 -11.32 9.93 -1.50
N GLY A 235 -11.46 11.16 -2.00
CA GLY A 235 -12.77 11.75 -2.31
C GLY A 235 -13.57 12.08 -1.04
N ASP A 236 -14.82 12.48 -1.22
CA ASP A 236 -15.69 12.88 -0.09
C ASP A 236 -16.13 11.69 0.77
N PHE A 237 -16.37 10.54 0.16
CA PHE A 237 -16.87 9.34 0.85
C PHE A 237 -15.80 8.26 1.05
N GLY A 238 -14.62 8.40 0.47
CA GLY A 238 -13.57 7.38 0.52
C GLY A 238 -13.54 6.43 -0.69
N TYR A 239 -14.28 6.73 -1.77
CA TYR A 239 -14.44 5.86 -2.94
C TYR A 239 -13.78 6.42 -4.22
N ALA A 240 -12.83 7.32 -4.08
CA ALA A 240 -12.08 7.81 -5.24
C ALA A 240 -11.25 6.67 -5.87
N ALA A 241 -10.98 6.81 -7.17
CA ALA A 241 -10.18 5.87 -7.97
C ALA A 241 -10.79 4.47 -8.17
N GLU A 242 -12.11 4.31 -8.04
CA GLU A 242 -12.84 3.10 -8.42
C GLU A 242 -12.86 2.93 -9.96
N PHE A 243 -11.68 2.79 -10.57
CA PHE A 243 -11.51 2.77 -12.02
C PHE A 243 -12.22 1.59 -12.67
N GLY A 244 -12.35 0.48 -11.95
CA GLY A 244 -13.10 -0.68 -12.42
C GLY A 244 -14.57 -0.37 -12.69
N LEU A 245 -15.16 0.61 -12.00
CA LEU A 245 -16.56 1.01 -12.14
C LEU A 245 -16.78 2.13 -13.18
N VAL A 246 -15.72 2.68 -13.75
CA VAL A 246 -15.83 3.69 -14.81
C VAL A 246 -16.42 3.05 -16.07
N SER A 247 -17.40 3.72 -16.67
CA SER A 247 -18.06 3.25 -17.89
C SER A 247 -17.14 3.34 -19.10
N THR A 248 -17.24 2.34 -19.98
CA THR A 248 -16.57 2.28 -21.27
C THR A 248 -17.43 1.47 -22.25
N TYR A 249 -16.99 1.34 -23.49
CA TYR A 249 -17.68 0.54 -24.49
C TYR A 249 -16.83 -0.66 -24.89
N ASP A 250 -17.48 -1.81 -25.07
CA ASP A 250 -16.81 -2.97 -25.65
C ASP A 250 -16.64 -2.81 -27.18
N GLN A 251 -16.02 -3.80 -27.83
CA GLN A 251 -15.81 -3.82 -29.28
C GLN A 251 -17.08 -3.89 -30.10
N PHE A 252 -18.23 -4.16 -29.48
CA PHE A 252 -19.55 -4.23 -30.14
C PHE A 252 -20.40 -2.98 -29.86
N GLY A 253 -19.87 -2.01 -29.10
CA GLY A 253 -20.56 -0.78 -28.73
C GLY A 253 -21.50 -0.91 -27.54
N ASN A 254 -21.43 -2.02 -26.77
CA ASN A 254 -22.17 -2.16 -25.52
C ASN A 254 -21.50 -1.33 -24.40
N ASN A 255 -22.32 -0.59 -23.64
CA ASN A 255 -21.84 0.13 -22.48
C ASN A 255 -21.59 -0.85 -21.33
N LEU A 256 -20.35 -0.91 -20.87
CA LEU A 256 -19.88 -1.74 -19.77
C LEU A 256 -19.01 -0.91 -18.81
N VAL A 257 -18.49 -1.53 -17.79
CA VAL A 257 -17.47 -0.95 -16.91
C VAL A 257 -16.11 -1.63 -17.15
N TYR A 258 -15.02 -0.93 -16.86
CA TYR A 258 -13.67 -1.46 -17.11
C TYR A 258 -13.40 -2.81 -16.42
N ASP A 259 -13.94 -3.03 -15.22
CA ASP A 259 -13.78 -4.32 -14.52
C ASP A 259 -14.32 -5.50 -15.34
N LEU A 260 -15.46 -5.32 -16.01
CA LEU A 260 -16.08 -6.35 -16.84
C LEU A 260 -15.36 -6.61 -18.18
N ILE A 261 -14.33 -5.81 -18.47
CA ILE A 261 -13.51 -5.98 -19.68
C ILE A 261 -12.08 -6.36 -19.29
N CYS A 262 -11.46 -5.66 -18.34
CA CYS A 262 -10.02 -5.67 -18.12
C CYS A 262 -9.56 -6.49 -16.90
N SER A 263 -10.45 -6.88 -15.98
CA SER A 263 -10.06 -7.72 -14.85
C SER A 263 -9.61 -9.12 -15.29
N ILE A 264 -8.77 -9.79 -14.50
CA ILE A 264 -8.34 -11.18 -14.78
C ILE A 264 -9.53 -12.12 -14.90
N ASN A 265 -10.58 -11.94 -14.08
CA ASN A 265 -11.80 -12.73 -14.20
C ASN A 265 -12.50 -12.49 -15.53
N SER A 266 -12.52 -11.26 -16.01
CA SER A 266 -13.13 -10.90 -17.30
C SER A 266 -12.30 -11.40 -18.48
N ILE A 267 -10.97 -11.31 -18.42
CA ILE A 267 -10.07 -11.94 -19.40
C ILE A 267 -10.37 -13.45 -19.52
N LYS A 268 -10.48 -14.14 -18.40
CA LYS A 268 -10.81 -15.58 -18.39
C LYS A 268 -12.16 -15.86 -19.03
N LYS A 269 -13.20 -15.09 -18.70
CA LYS A 269 -14.53 -15.23 -19.27
C LYS A 269 -14.53 -15.00 -20.79
N GLN A 270 -13.80 -13.99 -21.26
CA GLN A 270 -13.67 -13.70 -22.70
C GLN A 270 -12.99 -14.86 -23.43
N ILE A 271 -11.92 -15.44 -22.90
CA ILE A 271 -11.23 -16.61 -23.49
C ILE A 271 -12.16 -17.82 -23.52
N ALA A 272 -12.88 -18.10 -22.44
CA ALA A 272 -13.84 -19.19 -22.36
C ALA A 272 -14.97 -19.01 -23.40
N TYR A 273 -15.46 -17.79 -23.56
CA TYR A 273 -16.46 -17.46 -24.59
C TYR A 273 -15.93 -17.69 -26.01
N GLN A 274 -14.71 -17.22 -26.32
CA GLN A 274 -14.09 -17.44 -27.65
C GLN A 274 -13.96 -18.93 -27.97
N LYS A 275 -13.61 -19.74 -26.99
CA LYS A 275 -13.57 -21.20 -27.12
C LYS A 275 -14.97 -21.78 -27.38
N MET A 276 -15.97 -21.35 -26.63
CA MET A 276 -17.36 -21.79 -26.76
C MET A 276 -17.92 -21.54 -28.18
N VAL A 277 -17.55 -20.42 -28.80
CA VAL A 277 -17.95 -20.08 -30.19
C VAL A 277 -17.04 -20.71 -31.26
N GLY A 278 -16.22 -21.70 -30.89
CA GLY A 278 -15.46 -22.54 -31.82
C GLY A 278 -14.09 -22.02 -32.24
N LYS A 279 -13.54 -20.99 -31.54
CA LYS A 279 -12.15 -20.59 -31.77
C LYS A 279 -11.19 -21.64 -31.21
N ASN A 280 -10.13 -21.93 -31.97
CA ASN A 280 -9.10 -22.88 -31.54
C ASN A 280 -8.17 -22.22 -30.50
N THR A 281 -8.07 -22.84 -29.34
CA THR A 281 -7.17 -22.42 -28.23
C THR A 281 -6.60 -23.64 -27.52
N GLN A 282 -5.39 -23.53 -27.04
CA GLN A 282 -4.70 -24.58 -26.24
C GLN A 282 -5.26 -24.70 -24.81
N ILE A 283 -6.04 -23.72 -24.35
CA ILE A 283 -6.60 -23.69 -23.01
C ILE A 283 -7.72 -24.73 -22.85
N SER A 284 -7.59 -25.61 -21.85
CA SER A 284 -8.60 -26.61 -21.47
C SER A 284 -9.35 -26.19 -20.21
N GLU A 285 -10.68 -26.32 -20.20
CA GLU A 285 -11.52 -26.08 -19.03
C GLU A 285 -11.42 -27.24 -18.00
N PRO A 286 -11.46 -26.97 -16.68
CA PRO A 286 -11.40 -25.64 -16.06
C PRO A 286 -9.97 -25.11 -16.02
N PHE A 287 -9.80 -23.79 -16.14
CA PHE A 287 -8.47 -23.18 -16.12
C PHE A 287 -8.35 -22.04 -15.11
N ARG A 288 -7.11 -21.83 -14.64
CA ARG A 288 -6.71 -20.74 -13.77
C ARG A 288 -5.90 -19.70 -14.55
N TYR A 289 -5.72 -18.51 -14.02
CA TYR A 289 -4.96 -17.44 -14.67
C TYR A 289 -3.55 -17.88 -15.11
N ARG A 290 -2.86 -18.71 -14.33
CA ARG A 290 -1.53 -19.24 -14.71
C ARG A 290 -1.54 -19.96 -16.07
N HIS A 291 -2.67 -20.56 -16.46
CA HIS A 291 -2.80 -21.22 -17.77
C HIS A 291 -2.97 -20.18 -18.88
N VAL A 292 -3.63 -19.04 -18.60
CA VAL A 292 -3.70 -17.90 -19.50
C VAL A 292 -2.29 -17.32 -19.73
N VAL A 293 -1.52 -17.11 -18.67
CA VAL A 293 -0.13 -16.64 -18.77
C VAL A 293 0.73 -17.61 -19.59
N LYS A 294 0.62 -18.92 -19.34
CA LYS A 294 1.35 -19.92 -20.12
C LYS A 294 0.98 -19.84 -21.61
N ALA A 295 -0.31 -19.89 -21.96
CA ALA A 295 -0.79 -19.83 -23.33
C ALA A 295 -0.42 -18.50 -24.03
N PHE A 296 -0.36 -17.40 -23.28
CA PHE A 296 0.11 -16.11 -23.76
C PHE A 296 1.57 -16.19 -24.28
N TYR A 297 2.46 -16.78 -23.49
CA TYR A 297 3.87 -16.96 -23.90
C TYR A 297 4.04 -18.03 -24.99
N GLU A 298 3.14 -19.00 -25.07
CA GLU A 298 3.08 -20.01 -26.14
C GLU A 298 2.41 -19.47 -27.42
N LYS A 299 2.03 -18.16 -27.42
CA LYS A 299 1.46 -17.46 -28.58
C LYS A 299 0.12 -18.00 -29.04
N ASP A 300 -0.74 -18.45 -28.11
CA ASP A 300 -2.14 -18.81 -28.40
C ASP A 300 -2.88 -17.57 -28.93
N GLU A 301 -3.41 -17.67 -30.14
CA GLU A 301 -4.02 -16.53 -30.87
C GLU A 301 -5.23 -15.95 -30.14
N VAL A 302 -6.06 -16.82 -29.56
CA VAL A 302 -7.25 -16.40 -28.79
C VAL A 302 -6.82 -15.59 -27.56
N VAL A 303 -5.83 -16.10 -26.84
CA VAL A 303 -5.30 -15.43 -25.63
C VAL A 303 -4.64 -14.11 -25.99
N LEU A 304 -3.81 -14.08 -27.04
CA LEU A 304 -3.16 -12.85 -27.50
C LEU A 304 -4.18 -11.76 -27.84
N ASN A 305 -5.20 -12.11 -28.63
CA ASN A 305 -6.24 -11.17 -29.06
C ASN A 305 -7.04 -10.59 -27.87
N VAL A 306 -7.45 -11.45 -26.93
CA VAL A 306 -8.18 -11.00 -25.74
C VAL A 306 -7.30 -10.11 -24.87
N VAL A 307 -6.06 -10.51 -24.62
CA VAL A 307 -5.13 -9.75 -23.77
C VAL A 307 -4.76 -8.42 -24.41
N GLN A 308 -4.50 -8.38 -25.73
CA GLN A 308 -4.21 -7.14 -26.46
C GLN A 308 -5.39 -6.16 -26.40
N TYR A 309 -6.59 -6.66 -26.64
CA TYR A 309 -7.81 -5.84 -26.53
C TYR A 309 -7.94 -5.20 -25.14
N THR A 310 -7.75 -5.99 -24.07
CA THR A 310 -7.83 -5.46 -22.72
C THR A 310 -6.71 -4.47 -22.40
N ALA A 311 -5.50 -4.69 -22.92
CA ALA A 311 -4.38 -3.76 -22.77
C ALA A 311 -4.67 -2.41 -23.45
N HIS A 312 -5.23 -2.41 -24.67
CA HIS A 312 -5.65 -1.18 -25.35
C HIS A 312 -6.72 -0.44 -24.57
N LYS A 313 -7.67 -1.15 -23.92
CA LYS A 313 -8.68 -0.52 -23.05
C LYS A 313 -8.06 0.14 -21.81
N ILE A 314 -7.00 -0.43 -21.25
CA ILE A 314 -6.24 0.23 -20.17
C ILE A 314 -5.52 1.49 -20.69
N GLY A 315 -4.98 1.48 -21.91
CA GLY A 315 -4.41 2.66 -22.56
C GLY A 315 -5.45 3.78 -22.77
N GLU A 316 -6.66 3.42 -23.17
CA GLU A 316 -7.80 4.35 -23.27
C GLU A 316 -8.14 4.98 -21.91
N LEU A 317 -8.22 4.17 -20.84
CA LEU A 317 -8.44 4.67 -19.48
C LEU A 317 -7.33 5.63 -19.05
N ILE A 318 -6.06 5.28 -19.28
CA ILE A 318 -4.91 6.13 -18.96
C ILE A 318 -5.01 7.47 -19.69
N SER A 319 -5.44 7.47 -20.96
CA SER A 319 -5.66 8.71 -21.72
C SER A 319 -6.69 9.60 -21.06
N ASN A 320 -7.84 9.03 -20.69
CA ASN A 320 -8.90 9.77 -20.01
C ASN A 320 -8.42 10.34 -18.67
N LEU A 321 -7.70 9.55 -17.86
CA LEU A 321 -7.14 10.00 -16.59
C LEU A 321 -6.08 11.08 -16.78
N THR A 322 -5.27 11.00 -17.84
CA THR A 322 -4.29 12.04 -18.18
C THR A 322 -4.98 13.36 -18.50
N TYR A 323 -6.06 13.36 -19.28
CA TYR A 323 -6.84 14.56 -19.59
C TYR A 323 -7.55 15.16 -18.36
N ILE A 324 -7.95 14.33 -17.38
CA ILE A 324 -8.63 14.78 -16.16
C ILE A 324 -7.63 15.35 -15.14
N PHE A 325 -6.53 14.64 -14.87
CA PHE A 325 -5.61 14.96 -13.79
C PHE A 325 -4.34 15.68 -14.27
N ASN A 326 -4.02 15.62 -15.55
CA ASN A 326 -2.75 16.07 -16.13
C ASN A 326 -1.52 15.43 -15.46
N TYR A 327 -1.64 14.14 -15.10
CA TYR A 327 -0.54 13.35 -14.56
C TYR A 327 0.13 12.55 -15.67
N GLN A 328 1.46 12.40 -15.57
CA GLN A 328 2.27 11.67 -16.55
C GLN A 328 2.69 10.29 -16.03
N ARG A 329 2.45 9.96 -14.77
CA ARG A 329 2.96 8.75 -14.13
C ARG A 329 1.84 7.81 -13.76
N PHE A 330 1.93 6.63 -14.37
CA PHE A 330 0.97 5.56 -14.16
C PHE A 330 1.71 4.28 -13.77
N PHE A 331 1.17 3.59 -12.78
CA PHE A 331 1.62 2.28 -12.36
C PHE A 331 0.56 1.25 -12.69
N ILE A 332 1.00 0.08 -13.14
CA ILE A 332 0.16 -1.10 -13.30
C ILE A 332 0.59 -2.12 -12.26
N GLY A 333 -0.33 -2.45 -11.34
CA GLY A 333 -0.16 -3.45 -10.29
C GLY A 333 -1.05 -4.67 -10.49
N GLY A 334 -0.92 -5.64 -9.58
CA GLY A 334 -1.69 -6.87 -9.59
C GLY A 334 -1.07 -7.97 -10.45
N ARG A 335 -1.71 -9.14 -10.49
CA ARG A 335 -1.21 -10.32 -11.20
C ARG A 335 -1.12 -10.16 -12.72
N ILE A 336 -1.73 -9.13 -13.31
CA ILE A 336 -1.61 -8.81 -14.73
C ILE A 336 -0.16 -8.63 -15.17
N LYS A 337 0.73 -8.24 -14.25
CA LYS A 337 2.17 -8.10 -14.46
C LYS A 337 2.85 -9.36 -14.98
N ALA A 338 2.26 -10.52 -14.71
CA ALA A 338 2.77 -11.81 -15.21
C ALA A 338 2.77 -11.90 -16.75
N LEU A 339 2.08 -11.01 -17.46
CA LEU A 339 2.09 -10.92 -18.92
C LEU A 339 3.32 -10.16 -19.47
N GLY A 340 4.12 -9.55 -18.61
CA GLY A 340 5.41 -8.96 -18.95
C GLY A 340 5.34 -7.73 -19.87
N GLN A 341 6.46 -7.43 -20.52
CA GLN A 341 6.64 -6.20 -21.29
C GLN A 341 5.67 -6.08 -22.45
N GLN A 342 5.34 -7.17 -23.14
CA GLN A 342 4.43 -7.14 -24.29
C GLN A 342 3.05 -6.59 -23.95
N TYR A 343 2.52 -6.91 -22.75
CA TYR A 343 1.26 -6.32 -22.28
C TYR A 343 1.40 -4.81 -22.09
N LEU A 344 2.49 -4.37 -21.49
CA LEU A 344 2.76 -2.94 -21.27
C LEU A 344 2.89 -2.18 -22.60
N ASP A 345 3.55 -2.78 -23.59
CA ASP A 345 3.67 -2.19 -24.94
C ASP A 345 2.29 -1.99 -25.56
N TRP A 346 1.40 -2.97 -25.47
CA TRP A 346 0.03 -2.83 -25.92
C TRP A 346 -0.80 -1.80 -25.14
N VAL A 347 -0.52 -1.62 -23.85
CA VAL A 347 -1.13 -0.50 -23.09
C VAL A 347 -0.67 0.83 -23.68
N TYR A 348 0.61 0.99 -24.00
CA TYR A 348 1.11 2.19 -24.68
C TYR A 348 0.49 2.40 -26.07
N GLU A 349 0.28 1.34 -26.84
CA GLU A 349 -0.41 1.41 -28.14
C GLU A 349 -1.87 1.91 -28.01
N GLY A 350 -2.53 1.63 -26.89
CA GLY A 350 -3.89 2.07 -26.57
C GLY A 350 -3.97 3.51 -26.07
N VAL A 351 -2.85 4.17 -25.75
CA VAL A 351 -2.84 5.56 -25.31
C VAL A 351 -3.04 6.49 -26.50
N ASP A 352 -3.80 7.57 -26.30
CA ASP A 352 -4.02 8.61 -27.31
C ASP A 352 -2.69 9.22 -27.77
N LYS A 353 -2.47 9.22 -29.09
CA LYS A 353 -1.24 9.68 -29.74
C LYS A 353 -0.92 11.18 -29.51
N ASN A 354 -1.90 11.97 -29.08
CA ASN A 354 -1.71 13.37 -28.72
C ASN A 354 -1.09 13.55 -27.33
N ILE A 355 -1.11 12.52 -26.50
CA ILE A 355 -0.47 12.53 -25.16
C ILE A 355 1.02 12.24 -25.34
N LYS A 356 1.87 13.16 -24.87
CA LYS A 356 3.32 13.04 -24.92
C LYS A 356 3.86 12.88 -23.48
N ASP A 357 5.05 12.32 -23.39
CA ASP A 357 5.83 12.20 -22.14
C ASP A 357 5.13 11.39 -21.03
N ILE A 358 4.25 10.46 -21.43
CA ILE A 358 3.60 9.56 -20.47
C ILE A 358 4.57 8.45 -20.03
N ASN A 359 4.56 8.13 -18.75
CA ASN A 359 5.41 7.11 -18.14
C ASN A 359 4.53 6.06 -17.47
N ILE A 360 4.41 4.89 -18.09
CA ILE A 360 3.64 3.76 -17.58
C ILE A 360 4.63 2.66 -17.20
N LYS A 361 4.59 2.21 -15.94
CA LYS A 361 5.48 1.17 -15.41
C LYS A 361 4.70 0.16 -14.58
N TYR A 362 5.26 -1.03 -14.46
CA TYR A 362 4.79 -1.96 -13.44
C TYR A 362 5.24 -1.54 -12.04
N THR A 363 4.45 -1.89 -11.03
CA THR A 363 4.88 -1.81 -9.62
C THR A 363 6.07 -2.74 -9.41
N THR A 364 7.02 -2.33 -8.56
CA THR A 364 8.32 -3.03 -8.38
C THR A 364 8.36 -3.94 -7.16
N LEU A 365 7.55 -3.67 -6.13
CA LEU A 365 7.54 -4.42 -4.87
C LEU A 365 6.74 -5.74 -4.93
N GLY A 366 6.08 -6.03 -6.05
CA GLY A 366 5.25 -7.23 -6.16
C GLY A 366 4.08 -7.20 -5.18
N ASP A 367 3.83 -8.34 -4.53
CA ASP A 367 2.72 -8.50 -3.58
C ASP A 367 3.03 -7.88 -2.19
N GLU A 368 4.26 -7.40 -1.98
CA GLU A 368 4.66 -6.78 -0.71
C GLU A 368 4.35 -5.29 -0.64
N ASN A 369 3.94 -4.66 -1.74
CA ASN A 369 3.66 -3.23 -1.79
C ASN A 369 2.57 -2.81 -0.78
N ILE A 370 1.55 -3.64 -0.56
CA ILE A 370 0.48 -3.43 0.42
C ILE A 370 1.06 -3.43 1.84
N ILE A 371 1.88 -4.42 2.18
CA ILE A 371 2.51 -4.54 3.51
C ILE A 371 3.42 -3.35 3.80
N TYR A 372 4.29 -2.97 2.86
CA TYR A 372 5.16 -1.80 3.04
C TYR A 372 4.37 -0.50 3.15
N GLY A 373 3.29 -0.34 2.37
CA GLY A 373 2.39 0.80 2.48
C GLY A 373 1.66 0.85 3.83
N ALA A 374 1.25 -0.30 4.35
CA ALA A 374 0.64 -0.42 5.67
C ALA A 374 1.64 -0.05 6.79
N ILE A 375 2.87 -0.57 6.72
CA ILE A 375 3.94 -0.21 7.65
C ILE A 375 4.19 1.30 7.60
N HIS A 376 4.35 1.90 6.41
CA HIS A 376 4.56 3.36 6.28
C HIS A 376 3.41 4.17 6.91
N THR A 377 2.17 3.75 6.65
CA THR A 377 0.98 4.39 7.21
C THR A 377 0.95 4.27 8.74
N GLY A 378 1.22 3.08 9.28
CA GLY A 378 1.32 2.82 10.71
C GLY A 378 2.44 3.61 11.39
N LEU A 379 3.63 3.70 10.76
CA LEU A 379 4.76 4.50 11.25
C LEU A 379 4.40 5.99 11.34
N THR A 380 3.68 6.50 10.35
CA THR A 380 3.22 7.90 10.36
C THR A 380 2.38 8.21 11.59
N TYR A 381 1.48 7.31 11.97
CA TYR A 381 0.69 7.42 13.19
C TYR A 381 1.55 7.20 14.45
N ALA A 382 2.37 6.14 14.46
CA ALA A 382 3.16 5.76 15.63
C ALA A 382 4.14 6.87 16.06
N PHE A 383 4.79 7.55 15.10
CA PHE A 383 5.68 8.67 15.40
C PHE A 383 4.95 9.82 16.09
N GLN A 384 3.73 10.11 15.71
CA GLN A 384 2.88 11.09 16.38
C GLN A 384 2.46 10.62 17.79
N ALA A 385 2.12 9.33 17.92
CA ALA A 385 1.68 8.76 19.19
C ALA A 385 2.80 8.73 20.24
N VAL A 386 4.02 8.30 19.86
CA VAL A 386 5.16 8.26 20.78
C VAL A 386 5.71 9.65 21.12
N ALA A 387 5.56 10.63 20.24
CA ALA A 387 5.99 12.01 20.50
C ALA A 387 5.14 12.73 21.57
N LYS A 388 3.93 12.22 21.85
CA LYS A 388 3.00 12.77 22.86
C LYS A 388 3.23 12.20 24.26
N LYS A 389 4.01 11.12 24.38
CA LYS A 389 4.41 10.55 25.68
C LYS A 389 5.47 11.43 26.33
#